data_760159487d0e9cc672a6690a0f82120f
#
_entry.id   760159487d0e9cc672a6690a0f82120f
#
_cell.length_a   1.000
_cell.length_b   1.000
_cell.length_c   1.000
_cell.angle_alpha   90.00
_cell.angle_beta   90.00
_cell.angle_gamma   90.00
#
_symmetry.space_group_name_H-M   'P 1'
#
loop_
_entity.id
_entity.type
_entity.pdbx_description
1 polymer ?
#
loop_
_entity_poly.entity_id
_entity_poly.type
_entity_poly.pdbx_seq_one_letter_code
_entity_poly.pdbx_strand_id
1 'polypeptide(L)'
;MTDDEFLEKFKFKKIRYRREVPKIAKEKLKEACTLKNGDMMMYYSSLVFSLVFSSKIDFDEIEDCIEEIITGDWHYDHENIAGAFEDIASPKTIEWVYYLALAHQFEGYEGGIAMARKCIHALGKINTPKSKEKLELLANNLNETEELRESAKRELNRHNFTNKDVE
;
A
#
# COMPACT_ATOMS: atom_id res chain seq x y z
N MET A 1 22.58 -6.69 -9.78
CA MET A 1 22.47 -7.75 -8.75
C MET A 1 21.59 -8.83 -9.36
N THR A 2 22.10 -10.06 -9.52
CA THR A 2 21.30 -11.19 -10.02
C THR A 2 20.40 -11.72 -8.92
N ASP A 3 19.35 -12.47 -9.29
CA ASP A 3 18.45 -13.10 -8.29
C ASP A 3 19.20 -14.00 -7.30
N ASP A 4 20.25 -14.69 -7.78
CA ASP A 4 21.09 -15.55 -6.94
C ASP A 4 21.95 -14.75 -5.95
N GLU A 5 22.53 -13.62 -6.37
CA GLU A 5 23.30 -12.71 -5.50
C GLU A 5 22.39 -12.08 -4.44
N PHE A 6 21.15 -11.77 -4.82
CA PHE A 6 20.14 -11.23 -3.92
C PHE A 6 19.73 -12.27 -2.87
N LEU A 7 19.43 -13.51 -3.31
CA LEU A 7 19.04 -14.63 -2.45
C LEU A 7 20.16 -14.98 -1.45
N GLU A 8 21.42 -14.86 -1.86
CA GLU A 8 22.57 -15.11 -0.99
C GLU A 8 22.78 -13.96 0.01
N LYS A 9 22.66 -12.71 -0.43
CA LYS A 9 22.78 -11.50 0.41
C LYS A 9 21.78 -11.48 1.56
N PHE A 10 20.55 -11.94 1.32
CA PHE A 10 19.49 -11.99 2.33
C PHE A 10 19.32 -13.36 2.99
N LYS A 11 20.28 -14.29 2.81
CA LYS A 11 20.26 -15.64 3.39
C LYS A 11 19.02 -16.45 3.03
N PHE A 12 18.43 -16.20 1.88
CA PHE A 12 17.42 -17.11 1.33
C PHE A 12 18.10 -18.42 0.97
N LYS A 13 18.17 -19.35 1.90
CA LYS A 13 18.40 -20.75 1.55
C LYS A 13 17.26 -21.15 0.62
N LYS A 14 17.58 -21.82 -0.53
CA LYS A 14 16.58 -22.31 -1.49
C LYS A 14 15.38 -22.84 -0.74
N ILE A 15 14.29 -22.06 -0.75
CA ILE A 15 13.07 -22.43 -0.01
C ILE A 15 12.46 -23.61 -0.77
N ARG A 16 12.73 -24.80 -0.33
CA ARG A 16 12.21 -26.04 -0.94
C ARG A 16 10.70 -26.19 -0.82
N TYR A 17 10.04 -25.38 0.03
CA TYR A 17 8.64 -25.55 0.36
C TYR A 17 7.85 -24.25 0.18
N ARG A 18 7.00 -24.20 -0.86
CA ARG A 18 6.08 -23.08 -1.13
C ARG A 18 5.22 -22.68 0.08
N ARG A 19 5.02 -23.58 1.04
CA ARG A 19 4.23 -23.33 2.26
C ARG A 19 4.92 -22.45 3.29
N GLU A 20 6.25 -22.35 3.26
CA GLU A 20 7.03 -21.57 4.23
C GLU A 20 7.22 -20.11 3.78
N VAL A 21 7.06 -19.82 2.49
CA VAL A 21 7.29 -18.49 1.93
C VAL A 21 6.47 -17.40 2.62
N PRO A 22 5.14 -17.56 2.84
CA PRO A 22 4.35 -16.53 3.51
C PRO A 22 4.85 -16.24 4.94
N LYS A 23 5.18 -17.26 5.70
CA LYS A 23 5.71 -17.12 7.08
C LYS A 23 7.03 -16.34 7.08
N ILE A 24 7.98 -16.79 6.26
CA ILE A 24 9.31 -16.17 6.17
C ILE A 24 9.19 -14.72 5.68
N ALA A 25 8.35 -14.43 4.69
CA ALA A 25 8.15 -13.09 4.17
C ALA A 25 7.63 -12.14 5.26
N LYS A 26 6.64 -12.55 6.05
CA LYS A 26 6.12 -11.79 7.19
C LYS A 26 7.18 -11.55 8.27
N GLU A 27 7.92 -12.60 8.67
CA GLU A 27 8.99 -12.49 9.67
C GLU A 27 10.08 -11.50 9.22
N LYS A 28 10.44 -11.55 7.94
CA LYS A 28 11.45 -10.65 7.37
C LYS A 28 10.96 -9.22 7.20
N LEU A 29 9.69 -9.01 6.88
CA LEU A 29 9.09 -7.68 6.88
C LEU A 29 9.10 -7.07 8.29
N LYS A 30 8.72 -7.84 9.32
CA LYS A 30 8.81 -7.41 10.73
C LYS A 30 10.24 -7.05 11.14
N GLU A 31 11.21 -7.86 10.75
CA GLU A 31 12.63 -7.58 10.98
C GLU A 31 13.06 -6.27 10.32
N ALA A 32 12.65 -6.03 9.08
CA ALA A 32 12.94 -4.80 8.35
C ALA A 32 12.36 -3.56 9.04
N CYS A 33 11.12 -3.62 9.51
CA CYS A 33 10.48 -2.55 10.29
C CYS A 33 11.23 -2.28 11.59
N THR A 34 11.56 -3.34 12.36
CA THR A 34 12.29 -3.22 13.62
C THR A 34 13.67 -2.59 13.44
N LEU A 35 14.38 -2.93 12.37
CA LEU A 35 15.71 -2.43 12.04
C LEU A 35 15.70 -1.10 11.29
N LYS A 36 14.53 -0.58 10.91
CA LYS A 36 14.37 0.58 10.02
C LYS A 36 15.18 0.44 8.73
N ASN A 37 15.24 -0.76 8.18
CA ASN A 37 16.01 -1.08 7.00
C ASN A 37 15.15 -0.94 5.74
N GLY A 38 15.24 0.22 5.06
CA GLY A 38 14.46 0.56 3.88
C GLY A 38 14.64 -0.42 2.71
N ASP A 39 15.86 -0.89 2.44
CA ASP A 39 16.11 -1.86 1.35
C ASP A 39 15.43 -3.20 1.62
N MET A 40 15.54 -3.69 2.85
CA MET A 40 14.85 -4.90 3.27
C MET A 40 13.33 -4.72 3.20
N MET A 41 12.84 -3.59 3.70
CA MET A 41 11.40 -3.27 3.70
C MET A 41 10.85 -3.27 2.28
N MET A 42 11.47 -2.54 1.36
CA MET A 42 11.05 -2.45 -0.05
C MET A 42 10.89 -3.83 -0.69
N TYR A 43 11.86 -4.72 -0.46
CA TYR A 43 11.81 -6.07 -1.02
C TYR A 43 10.73 -6.94 -0.39
N TYR A 44 10.66 -6.98 0.94
CA TYR A 44 9.72 -7.86 1.63
C TYR A 44 8.29 -7.34 1.62
N SER A 45 8.07 -6.02 1.59
CA SER A 45 6.74 -5.46 1.38
C SER A 45 6.17 -5.85 0.03
N SER A 46 6.97 -5.72 -1.04
CA SER A 46 6.57 -6.15 -2.39
C SER A 46 6.18 -7.64 -2.44
N LEU A 47 7.00 -8.50 -1.82
CA LEU A 47 6.69 -9.94 -1.72
C LEU A 47 5.42 -10.20 -0.90
N VAL A 48 5.28 -9.55 0.25
CA VAL A 48 4.11 -9.72 1.14
C VAL A 48 2.85 -9.25 0.45
N PHE A 49 2.85 -8.07 -0.20
CA PHE A 49 1.68 -7.59 -0.95
C PHE A 49 1.28 -8.51 -2.10
N SER A 50 2.26 -9.09 -2.81
CA SER A 50 1.99 -10.13 -3.83
C SER A 50 1.33 -11.38 -3.22
N LEU A 51 1.73 -11.76 -2.00
CA LEU A 51 1.13 -12.89 -1.28
C LEU A 51 -0.27 -12.56 -0.75
N VAL A 52 -0.52 -11.32 -0.33
CA VAL A 52 -1.87 -10.82 0.03
C VAL A 52 -2.76 -10.83 -1.19
N PHE A 53 -2.32 -10.26 -2.32
CA PHE A 53 -3.06 -10.27 -3.58
C PHE A 53 -3.46 -11.70 -4.02
N SER A 54 -2.58 -12.67 -3.81
CA SER A 54 -2.85 -14.08 -4.10
C SER A 54 -3.56 -14.85 -2.96
N SER A 55 -4.08 -14.16 -1.95
CA SER A 55 -4.79 -14.72 -0.79
C SER A 55 -3.99 -15.77 0.01
N LYS A 56 -2.68 -15.61 0.07
CA LYS A 56 -1.76 -16.47 0.84
C LYS A 56 -1.37 -15.88 2.19
N ILE A 57 -1.60 -14.59 2.38
CA ILE A 57 -1.45 -13.85 3.63
C ILE A 57 -2.72 -13.00 3.79
N ASP A 58 -3.28 -12.96 5.01
CA ASP A 58 -4.33 -12.01 5.34
C ASP A 58 -3.72 -10.68 5.81
N PHE A 59 -4.40 -9.56 5.54
CA PHE A 59 -3.98 -8.25 6.02
C PHE A 59 -3.81 -8.20 7.53
N ASP A 60 -4.71 -8.84 8.28
CA ASP A 60 -4.68 -8.86 9.75
C ASP A 60 -3.38 -9.44 10.31
N GLU A 61 -2.70 -10.28 9.54
CA GLU A 61 -1.42 -10.88 9.94
C GLU A 61 -0.22 -9.92 9.84
N ILE A 62 -0.39 -8.78 9.17
CA ILE A 62 0.66 -7.80 8.85
C ILE A 62 0.29 -6.36 9.21
N GLU A 63 -0.86 -6.14 9.83
CA GLU A 63 -1.41 -4.81 10.11
C GLU A 63 -0.40 -3.90 10.84
N ASP A 64 0.20 -4.38 11.94
CA ASP A 64 1.22 -3.64 12.69
C ASP A 64 2.40 -3.19 11.81
N CYS A 65 2.83 -4.07 10.87
CA CYS A 65 3.92 -3.73 9.96
C CYS A 65 3.48 -2.69 8.92
N ILE A 66 2.24 -2.78 8.45
CA ILE A 66 1.70 -1.85 7.46
C ILE A 66 1.61 -0.45 8.06
N GLU A 67 1.09 -0.30 9.28
CA GLU A 67 1.02 0.98 9.97
C GLU A 67 2.41 1.61 10.14
N GLU A 68 3.39 0.83 10.59
CA GLU A 68 4.78 1.27 10.76
C GLU A 68 5.42 1.73 9.43
N ILE A 69 5.13 1.04 8.33
CA ILE A 69 5.65 1.38 7.01
C ILE A 69 4.96 2.63 6.47
N ILE A 70 3.64 2.74 6.59
CA ILE A 70 2.86 3.85 6.03
C ILE A 70 3.21 5.17 6.72
N THR A 71 3.45 5.14 8.03
CA THR A 71 3.75 6.33 8.83
C THR A 71 5.24 6.65 8.94
N GLY A 72 6.11 5.70 8.56
CA GLY A 72 7.54 5.80 8.73
C GLY A 72 8.22 6.73 7.73
N ASP A 73 9.19 7.54 8.18
CA ASP A 73 10.03 8.42 7.38
C ASP A 73 11.42 7.83 7.07
N TRP A 74 11.63 6.58 7.43
CA TRP A 74 12.91 5.87 7.32
C TRP A 74 13.11 5.12 5.99
N HIS A 75 12.16 5.25 5.05
CA HIS A 75 12.22 4.71 3.68
C HIS A 75 11.54 5.66 2.69
N TYR A 76 11.67 5.38 1.38
CA TYR A 76 11.15 6.21 0.29
C TYR A 76 10.19 5.44 -0.63
N ASP A 77 9.55 4.37 -0.15
CA ASP A 77 8.78 3.44 -0.98
C ASP A 77 7.25 3.64 -0.91
N HIS A 78 6.79 4.75 -0.34
CA HIS A 78 5.36 5.03 -0.12
C HIS A 78 4.53 5.01 -1.40
N GLU A 79 5.09 5.48 -2.52
CA GLU A 79 4.40 5.46 -3.81
C GLU A 79 4.17 4.03 -4.33
N ASN A 80 5.15 3.13 -4.15
CA ASN A 80 4.99 1.72 -4.54
C ASN A 80 3.99 1.00 -3.63
N ILE A 81 3.97 1.34 -2.34
CA ILE A 81 2.98 0.84 -1.37
C ILE A 81 1.57 1.28 -1.77
N ALA A 82 1.40 2.56 -2.15
CA ALA A 82 0.12 3.07 -2.67
C ALA A 82 -0.31 2.31 -3.95
N GLY A 83 0.63 1.99 -4.85
CA GLY A 83 0.39 1.14 -6.01
C GLY A 83 -0.05 -0.28 -5.64
N ALA A 84 0.58 -0.89 -4.65
CA ALA A 84 0.18 -2.21 -4.16
C ALA A 84 -1.25 -2.20 -3.59
N PHE A 85 -1.63 -1.16 -2.85
CA PHE A 85 -3.02 -1.00 -2.36
C PHE A 85 -4.02 -0.78 -3.50
N GLU A 86 -3.63 -0.08 -4.56
CA GLU A 86 -4.44 0.05 -5.77
C GLU A 86 -4.70 -1.29 -6.44
N ASP A 87 -3.68 -2.15 -6.51
CA ASP A 87 -3.80 -3.49 -7.11
C ASP A 87 -4.65 -4.43 -6.25
N ILE A 88 -4.45 -4.42 -4.94
CA ILE A 88 -5.16 -5.27 -3.98
C ILE A 88 -6.62 -4.83 -3.82
N ALA A 89 -6.89 -3.52 -3.81
CA ALA A 89 -8.20 -2.90 -3.70
C ALA A 89 -9.07 -3.49 -2.56
N SER A 90 -8.47 -3.73 -1.38
CA SER A 90 -9.18 -4.31 -0.24
C SER A 90 -9.90 -3.25 0.59
N PRO A 91 -11.14 -3.49 1.04
CA PRO A 91 -11.82 -2.60 1.99
C PRO A 91 -11.03 -2.39 3.31
N LYS A 92 -10.20 -3.34 3.71
CA LYS A 92 -9.34 -3.23 4.89
C LYS A 92 -8.28 -2.12 4.78
N THR A 93 -7.95 -1.66 3.56
CA THR A 93 -6.90 -0.66 3.33
C THR A 93 -7.40 0.78 3.26
N ILE A 94 -8.69 1.04 3.37
CA ILE A 94 -9.30 2.36 3.13
C ILE A 94 -8.65 3.47 3.97
N GLU A 95 -8.44 3.25 5.26
CA GLU A 95 -7.87 4.28 6.14
C GLU A 95 -6.40 4.56 5.80
N TRP A 96 -5.63 3.55 5.50
CA TRP A 96 -4.22 3.69 5.09
C TRP A 96 -4.09 4.39 3.74
N VAL A 97 -4.93 4.00 2.78
CA VAL A 97 -4.99 4.63 1.46
C VAL A 97 -5.39 6.11 1.58
N TYR A 98 -6.38 6.42 2.42
CA TYR A 98 -6.79 7.80 2.66
C TYR A 98 -5.69 8.61 3.36
N TYR A 99 -5.01 8.03 4.36
CA TYR A 99 -3.86 8.66 5.01
C TYR A 99 -2.76 9.00 4.00
N LEU A 100 -2.36 8.04 3.16
CA LEU A 100 -1.33 8.26 2.13
C LEU A 100 -1.75 9.29 1.08
N ALA A 101 -3.04 9.37 0.74
CA ALA A 101 -3.54 10.40 -0.18
C ALA A 101 -3.31 11.83 0.34
N LEU A 102 -3.21 12.02 1.66
CA LEU A 102 -2.99 13.30 2.33
C LEU A 102 -1.53 13.50 2.80
N ALA A 103 -0.69 12.47 2.68
CA ALA A 103 0.66 12.44 3.26
C ALA A 103 1.70 13.07 2.32
N HIS A 104 1.55 14.36 1.99
CA HIS A 104 2.42 15.10 1.07
C HIS A 104 3.89 15.12 1.45
N GLN A 105 4.21 14.89 2.74
CA GLN A 105 5.60 14.82 3.21
C GLN A 105 6.38 13.63 2.63
N PHE A 106 5.70 12.61 2.11
CA PHE A 106 6.33 11.45 1.49
C PHE A 106 6.39 11.55 -0.05
N GLU A 107 5.95 12.66 -0.58
CA GLU A 107 5.92 12.91 -2.01
C GLU A 107 7.33 13.16 -2.53
N GLY A 108 7.72 12.40 -3.55
CA GLY A 108 9.04 12.50 -4.14
C GLY A 108 9.22 13.72 -5.05
N TYR A 109 10.25 13.66 -5.88
CA TYR A 109 10.90 14.77 -6.60
C TYR A 109 10.02 15.63 -7.53
N GLU A 110 8.84 15.17 -7.94
CA GLU A 110 7.96 15.86 -8.89
C GLU A 110 6.68 16.44 -8.27
N GLY A 111 6.72 16.83 -6.99
CA GLY A 111 5.58 17.44 -6.31
C GLY A 111 4.41 16.50 -6.03
N GLY A 112 4.70 15.21 -5.95
CA GLY A 112 3.94 14.21 -5.19
C GLY A 112 2.52 13.89 -5.55
N ILE A 113 2.04 14.31 -6.68
CA ILE A 113 0.68 13.98 -7.15
C ILE A 113 0.53 12.49 -7.49
N ALA A 114 1.63 11.81 -7.83
CA ALA A 114 1.59 10.41 -8.28
C ALA A 114 1.09 9.46 -7.20
N MET A 115 1.60 9.56 -5.97
CA MET A 115 1.16 8.73 -4.83
C MET A 115 -0.31 8.99 -4.50
N ALA A 116 -0.70 10.26 -4.33
CA ALA A 116 -2.07 10.65 -4.04
C ALA A 116 -3.06 10.16 -5.12
N ARG A 117 -2.66 10.22 -6.41
CA ARG A 117 -3.49 9.67 -7.50
C ARG A 117 -3.70 8.16 -7.39
N LYS A 118 -2.63 7.39 -7.10
CA LYS A 118 -2.76 5.94 -6.88
C LYS A 118 -3.72 5.63 -5.74
N CYS A 119 -3.64 6.41 -4.65
CA CYS A 119 -4.57 6.28 -3.52
C CYS A 119 -6.02 6.62 -3.91
N ILE A 120 -6.25 7.67 -4.69
CA ILE A 120 -7.58 8.03 -5.20
C ILE A 120 -8.14 6.92 -6.08
N HIS A 121 -7.33 6.35 -6.98
CA HIS A 121 -7.73 5.20 -7.81
C HIS A 121 -8.00 3.95 -6.96
N ALA A 122 -7.18 3.69 -5.93
CA ALA A 122 -7.41 2.58 -5.01
C ALA A 122 -8.78 2.69 -4.31
N LEU A 123 -9.12 3.87 -3.79
CA LEU A 123 -10.45 4.13 -3.18
C LEU A 123 -11.59 3.89 -4.18
N GLY A 124 -11.42 4.31 -5.43
CA GLY A 124 -12.39 4.03 -6.50
C GLY A 124 -12.57 2.53 -6.75
N LYS A 125 -11.46 1.78 -6.90
CA LYS A 125 -11.48 0.32 -7.13
C LYS A 125 -12.06 -0.46 -5.95
N ILE A 126 -11.84 -0.03 -4.70
CA ILE A 126 -12.45 -0.63 -3.51
C ILE A 126 -13.97 -0.56 -3.61
N ASN A 127 -14.52 0.56 -4.09
CA ASN A 127 -15.91 0.70 -4.51
C ASN A 127 -16.94 0.39 -3.41
N THR A 128 -16.64 0.74 -2.14
CA THR A 128 -17.55 0.59 -1.00
C THR A 128 -18.13 1.94 -0.57
N PRO A 129 -19.23 1.99 0.24
CA PRO A 129 -19.76 3.22 0.82
C PRO A 129 -18.68 4.02 1.59
N LYS A 130 -17.83 3.34 2.37
CA LYS A 130 -16.74 3.98 3.13
C LYS A 130 -15.67 4.58 2.22
N SER A 131 -15.27 3.88 1.14
CA SER A 131 -14.33 4.44 0.16
C SER A 131 -14.91 5.63 -0.60
N LYS A 132 -16.23 5.64 -0.86
CA LYS A 132 -16.95 6.79 -1.41
C LYS A 132 -16.84 8.01 -0.51
N GLU A 133 -17.11 7.83 0.80
CA GLU A 133 -16.98 8.91 1.78
C GLU A 133 -15.58 9.54 1.76
N LYS A 134 -14.53 8.70 1.72
CA LYS A 134 -13.14 9.21 1.63
C LYS A 134 -12.88 9.98 0.34
N LEU A 135 -13.40 9.53 -0.79
CA LEU A 135 -13.32 10.26 -2.05
C LEU A 135 -14.09 11.59 -2.01
N GLU A 136 -15.26 11.64 -1.38
CA GLU A 136 -16.02 12.88 -1.18
C GLU A 136 -15.25 13.88 -0.32
N LEU A 137 -14.58 13.42 0.74
CA LEU A 137 -13.70 14.26 1.56
C LEU A 137 -12.54 14.82 0.74
N LEU A 138 -11.85 14.01 -0.08
CA LEU A 138 -10.77 14.46 -0.96
C LEU A 138 -11.27 15.45 -2.02
N ALA A 139 -12.41 15.18 -2.66
CA ALA A 139 -13.00 16.03 -3.70
C ALA A 139 -13.36 17.44 -3.20
N ASN A 140 -13.69 17.56 -1.91
CA ASN A 140 -14.10 18.82 -1.27
C ASN A 140 -13.01 19.47 -0.41
N ASN A 141 -11.81 18.87 -0.32
CA ASN A 141 -10.72 19.40 0.49
C ASN A 141 -10.07 20.60 -0.22
N LEU A 142 -10.36 21.80 0.23
CA LEU A 142 -9.83 23.05 -0.35
C LEU A 142 -8.32 23.23 -0.13
N ASN A 143 -7.70 22.45 0.76
CA ASN A 143 -6.26 22.45 0.96
C ASN A 143 -5.52 21.61 -0.10
N GLU A 144 -6.26 20.78 -0.84
CA GLU A 144 -5.72 19.97 -1.92
C GLU A 144 -5.66 20.75 -3.24
N THR A 145 -4.77 20.30 -4.15
CA THR A 145 -4.70 20.85 -5.50
C THR A 145 -6.00 20.60 -6.26
N GLU A 146 -6.33 21.48 -7.20
CA GLU A 146 -7.49 21.28 -8.08
C GLU A 146 -7.41 19.93 -8.81
N GLU A 147 -6.21 19.54 -9.24
CA GLU A 147 -5.97 18.29 -9.95
C GLU A 147 -6.35 17.05 -9.13
N LEU A 148 -5.99 17.00 -7.85
CA LEU A 148 -6.36 15.87 -6.96
C LEU A 148 -7.86 15.87 -6.68
N ARG A 149 -8.46 17.03 -6.43
CA ARG A 149 -9.91 17.15 -6.25
C ARG A 149 -10.68 16.65 -7.48
N GLU A 150 -10.27 17.05 -8.68
CA GLU A 150 -10.89 16.59 -9.93
C GLU A 150 -10.64 15.10 -10.17
N SER A 151 -9.49 14.55 -9.75
CA SER A 151 -9.24 13.11 -9.80
C SER A 151 -10.23 12.35 -8.90
N ALA A 152 -10.45 12.81 -7.68
CA ALA A 152 -11.43 12.21 -6.76
C ALA A 152 -12.86 12.30 -7.32
N LYS A 153 -13.26 13.42 -7.91
CA LYS A 153 -14.57 13.57 -8.59
C LYS A 153 -14.74 12.61 -9.74
N ARG A 154 -13.68 12.38 -10.55
CA ARG A 154 -13.72 11.39 -11.63
C ARG A 154 -13.97 9.98 -11.12
N GLU A 155 -13.32 9.56 -10.02
CA GLU A 155 -13.55 8.25 -9.42
C GLU A 155 -14.97 8.14 -8.83
N LEU A 156 -15.49 9.19 -8.19
CA LEU A 156 -16.88 9.23 -7.71
C LEU A 156 -17.91 9.04 -8.84
N ASN A 157 -17.62 9.58 -10.03
CA ASN A 157 -18.51 9.44 -11.18
C ASN A 157 -18.34 8.10 -11.93
N ARG A 158 -17.21 7.41 -11.77
CA ARG A 158 -16.88 6.17 -12.48
C ARG A 158 -17.45 4.94 -11.79
N HIS A 159 -17.61 4.98 -10.47
CA HIS A 159 -17.97 3.83 -9.63
C HIS A 159 -19.36 4.00 -9.00
N ASN A 160 -19.99 2.89 -8.66
CA ASN A 160 -21.35 2.85 -8.07
C ASN A 160 -21.34 2.60 -6.54
N PHE A 161 -20.20 2.26 -5.98
CA PHE A 161 -19.96 2.07 -4.54
C PHE A 161 -20.89 1.04 -3.88
N THR A 162 -21.05 -0.10 -4.54
CA THR A 162 -21.95 -1.17 -4.12
C THR A 162 -21.28 -2.35 -3.43
N ASN A 163 -19.96 -2.39 -3.38
CA ASN A 163 -19.24 -3.40 -2.63
C ASN A 163 -19.50 -3.23 -1.12
N LYS A 164 -19.34 -4.33 -0.37
CA LYS A 164 -19.53 -4.28 1.08
C LYS A 164 -18.28 -3.75 1.77
N ASP A 165 -18.48 -2.89 2.74
CA ASP A 165 -17.43 -2.59 3.72
C ASP A 165 -17.14 -3.84 4.56
N VAL A 166 -15.91 -3.92 5.11
CA VAL A 166 -15.57 -4.89 6.16
C VAL A 166 -15.69 -4.22 7.52
N GLU A 167 -16.23 -4.95 8.49
CA GLU A 167 -16.33 -4.51 9.88
C GLU A 167 -14.98 -4.59 10.59
#